data_aa806deed30e4f5a1913bf9d6f7ad279
#
_entry.id   aa806deed30e4f5a1913bf9d6f7ad279
#
_cell.length_a   1.000
_cell.length_b   1.000
_cell.length_c   1.000
_cell.angle_alpha   90.00
_cell.angle_beta   90.00
_cell.angle_gamma   90.00
#
_symmetry.space_group_name_H-M   'P 1'
#
loop_
_entity.id
_entity.type
_entity.pdbx_description
1 polymer ?
#
loop_
_entity_poly.entity_id
_entity_poly.type
_entity_poly.pdbx_seq_one_letter_code
_entity_poly.pdbx_strand_id
1 'polypeptide(L)'
;MLKPVEKRLILIHVVLFVVCAVCRCYFQIHMEEWYYRYQHGNLLMLDLVFVKPLFYYLLGFLATFFLARNAFRDDLQLPYKMLGVVATVLFVIYLLMAGILICGALFDISLFPWGYAINLTLIMDYCGLLCIPGVLFGLVAEKRWKVQ
;
A
#
# COMPACT_ATOMS: atom_id res chain seq x y z
N MET A 1 21.18 14.01 -11.93
CA MET A 1 20.04 13.76 -12.86
C MET A 1 19.54 12.33 -12.65
N LEU A 2 18.22 12.09 -12.62
CA LEU A 2 17.66 10.73 -12.50
C LEU A 2 17.92 9.93 -13.78
N LYS A 3 18.29 8.65 -13.62
CA LYS A 3 18.42 7.73 -14.77
C LYS A 3 17.05 7.49 -15.42
N PRO A 4 16.99 7.14 -16.71
CA PRO A 4 15.72 6.94 -17.43
C PRO A 4 14.84 5.84 -16.78
N VAL A 5 15.44 4.81 -16.21
CA VAL A 5 14.72 3.75 -15.48
C VAL A 5 14.05 4.28 -14.22
N GLU A 6 14.73 5.14 -13.48
CA GLU A 6 14.22 5.76 -12.24
C GLU A 6 13.04 6.69 -12.53
N LYS A 7 13.16 7.48 -13.60
CA LYS A 7 12.06 8.34 -14.05
C LYS A 7 10.81 7.54 -14.41
N ARG A 8 10.97 6.40 -15.10
CA ARG A 8 9.86 5.51 -15.44
C ARG A 8 9.22 4.92 -14.19
N LEU A 9 10.02 4.49 -13.24
CA LEU A 9 9.52 3.87 -12.01
C LEU A 9 8.73 4.89 -11.16
N ILE A 10 9.23 6.11 -11.01
CA ILE A 10 8.51 7.19 -10.33
C ILE A 10 7.21 7.51 -11.09
N LEU A 11 7.27 7.63 -12.40
CA LEU A 11 6.09 7.92 -13.22
C LEU A 11 5.01 6.86 -13.01
N ILE A 12 5.38 5.56 -12.99
CA ILE A 12 4.47 4.46 -12.71
C ILE A 12 3.82 4.62 -11.33
N HIS A 13 4.61 4.93 -10.29
CA HIS A 13 4.07 5.14 -8.94
C HIS A 13 3.12 6.34 -8.86
N VAL A 14 3.45 7.43 -9.55
CA VAL A 14 2.58 8.62 -9.60
C VAL A 14 1.29 8.31 -10.34
N VAL A 15 1.35 7.63 -11.48
CA VAL A 15 0.15 7.24 -12.24
C VAL A 15 -0.73 6.30 -11.41
N LEU A 16 -0.14 5.28 -10.80
CA LEU A 16 -0.88 4.36 -9.92
C LEU A 16 -1.50 5.09 -8.73
N PHE A 17 -0.78 6.04 -8.13
CA PHE A 17 -1.31 6.85 -7.04
C PHE A 17 -2.53 7.65 -7.46
N VAL A 18 -2.48 8.32 -8.61
CA VAL A 18 -3.62 9.07 -9.15
C VAL A 18 -4.80 8.14 -9.42
N VAL A 19 -4.57 6.99 -10.05
CA VAL A 19 -5.62 5.99 -10.31
C VAL A 19 -6.24 5.52 -8.98
N CYS A 20 -5.43 5.13 -8.01
CA CYS A 20 -5.93 4.72 -6.69
C CYS A 20 -6.69 5.83 -5.98
N ALA A 21 -6.22 7.09 -6.07
CA ALA A 21 -6.91 8.24 -5.48
C ALA A 21 -8.30 8.45 -6.10
N VAL A 22 -8.39 8.39 -7.44
CA VAL A 22 -9.68 8.50 -8.16
C VAL A 22 -10.61 7.36 -7.79
N CYS A 23 -10.11 6.11 -7.81
CA CYS A 23 -10.90 4.96 -7.38
C CYS A 23 -11.37 5.12 -5.94
N ARG A 24 -10.50 5.57 -5.05
CA ARG A 24 -10.83 5.79 -3.64
C ARG A 24 -11.91 6.83 -3.43
N CYS A 25 -11.84 7.97 -4.14
CA CYS A 25 -12.88 8.98 -4.13
C CYS A 25 -14.22 8.42 -4.66
N TYR A 26 -14.17 7.67 -5.76
CA TYR A 26 -15.36 7.04 -6.33
C TYR A 26 -16.01 6.04 -5.37
N PHE A 27 -15.22 5.15 -4.75
CA PHE A 27 -15.71 4.21 -3.73
C PHE A 27 -16.29 4.94 -2.52
N GLN A 28 -15.65 6.00 -2.05
CA GLN A 28 -16.13 6.76 -0.90
C GLN A 28 -17.49 7.42 -1.15
N ILE A 29 -17.71 7.95 -2.35
CA ILE A 29 -18.96 8.62 -2.73
C ILE A 29 -20.11 7.61 -2.85
N HIS A 30 -19.84 6.42 -3.40
CA HIS A 30 -20.87 5.41 -3.68
C HIS A 30 -20.99 4.31 -2.62
N MET A 31 -20.18 4.38 -1.56
CA MET A 31 -20.08 3.33 -0.54
C MET A 31 -21.43 3.03 0.12
N GLU A 32 -22.18 4.07 0.50
CA GLU A 32 -23.49 3.91 1.14
C GLU A 32 -24.50 3.26 0.20
N GLU A 33 -24.55 3.70 -1.04
CA GLU A 33 -25.45 3.17 -2.05
C GLU A 33 -25.15 1.71 -2.35
N TRP A 34 -23.90 1.36 -2.51
CA TRP A 34 -23.51 -0.02 -2.80
C TRP A 34 -23.68 -0.96 -1.61
N TYR A 35 -23.43 -0.50 -0.40
CA TYR A 35 -23.60 -1.31 0.79
C TYR A 35 -25.08 -1.56 1.11
N TYR A 36 -25.90 -0.53 1.09
CA TYR A 36 -27.28 -0.62 1.53
C TYR A 36 -28.28 -0.99 0.42
N ARG A 37 -28.03 -0.55 -0.81
CA ARG A 37 -28.98 -0.71 -1.91
C ARG A 37 -28.70 -1.92 -2.79
N TYR A 38 -27.45 -2.19 -3.10
CA TYR A 38 -27.06 -3.22 -4.05
C TYR A 38 -26.40 -4.45 -3.45
N GLN A 39 -26.09 -4.44 -2.15
CA GLN A 39 -25.38 -5.52 -1.44
C GLN A 39 -24.10 -5.99 -2.15
N HIS A 40 -23.41 -5.10 -2.84
CA HIS A 40 -22.15 -5.40 -3.55
C HIS A 40 -20.97 -5.49 -2.59
N GLY A 41 -21.02 -6.42 -1.63
CA GLY A 41 -19.94 -6.65 -0.67
C GLY A 41 -18.59 -6.91 -1.32
N ASN A 42 -18.57 -7.51 -2.52
CA ASN A 42 -17.33 -7.80 -3.26
C ASN A 42 -16.59 -6.52 -3.69
N LEU A 43 -17.31 -5.48 -4.10
CA LEU A 43 -16.68 -4.20 -4.46
C LEU A 43 -16.12 -3.47 -3.24
N LEU A 44 -16.83 -3.54 -2.12
CA LEU A 44 -16.34 -3.00 -0.85
C LEU A 44 -15.07 -3.72 -0.39
N MET A 45 -15.03 -5.05 -0.52
CA MET A 45 -13.84 -5.85 -0.21
C MET A 45 -12.67 -5.49 -1.14
N LEU A 46 -12.90 -5.21 -2.42
CA LEU A 46 -11.85 -4.77 -3.34
C LEU A 46 -11.23 -3.44 -2.87
N ASP A 47 -12.04 -2.47 -2.45
CA ASP A 47 -11.52 -1.22 -1.92
C ASP A 47 -10.72 -1.45 -0.63
N LEU A 48 -11.26 -2.18 0.33
CA LEU A 48 -10.62 -2.42 1.62
C LEU A 48 -9.31 -3.21 1.51
N VAL A 49 -9.27 -4.22 0.64
CA VAL A 49 -8.14 -5.16 0.55
C VAL A 49 -7.08 -4.70 -0.44
N PHE A 50 -7.44 -3.95 -1.48
CA PHE A 50 -6.48 -3.55 -2.52
C PHE A 50 -6.32 -2.04 -2.67
N VAL A 51 -7.40 -1.32 -2.95
CA VAL A 51 -7.28 0.07 -3.38
C VAL A 51 -6.79 0.95 -2.25
N LYS A 52 -7.37 0.82 -1.06
CA LYS A 52 -7.02 1.61 0.11
C LYS A 52 -5.60 1.32 0.62
N PRO A 53 -5.19 0.07 0.80
CA PRO A 53 -3.82 -0.24 1.20
C PRO A 53 -2.77 0.15 0.17
N LEU A 54 -3.05 -0.06 -1.11
CA LEU A 54 -2.15 0.36 -2.19
C LEU A 54 -2.00 1.89 -2.22
N PHE A 55 -3.09 2.62 -2.00
CA PHE A 55 -3.06 4.07 -1.88
C PHE A 55 -2.13 4.53 -0.75
N TYR A 56 -2.23 3.93 0.45
CA TYR A 56 -1.34 4.28 1.57
C TYR A 56 0.12 3.90 1.31
N TYR A 57 0.37 2.75 0.67
CA TYR A 57 1.70 2.36 0.24
C TYR A 57 2.32 3.41 -0.71
N LEU A 58 1.58 3.78 -1.75
CA LEU A 58 2.03 4.75 -2.75
C LEU A 58 2.22 6.14 -2.14
N LEU A 59 1.33 6.55 -1.24
CA LEU A 59 1.45 7.80 -0.49
C LEU A 59 2.74 7.81 0.34
N GLY A 60 3.00 6.76 1.12
CA GLY A 60 4.21 6.61 1.92
C GLY A 60 5.47 6.63 1.07
N PHE A 61 5.48 5.89 -0.04
CA PHE A 61 6.60 5.84 -0.98
C PHE A 61 6.90 7.21 -1.58
N LEU A 62 5.91 7.85 -2.18
CA LEU A 62 6.08 9.15 -2.85
C LEU A 62 6.44 10.26 -1.87
N ALA A 63 5.74 10.33 -0.74
CA ALA A 63 6.04 11.32 0.29
C ALA A 63 7.49 11.19 0.77
N THR A 64 7.92 9.99 1.10
CA THR A 64 9.30 9.76 1.58
C THR A 64 10.32 10.01 0.48
N PHE A 65 10.07 9.56 -0.73
CA PHE A 65 10.97 9.78 -1.85
C PHE A 65 11.20 11.28 -2.11
N PHE A 66 10.13 12.07 -2.12
CA PHE A 66 10.24 13.52 -2.36
C PHE A 66 10.80 14.27 -1.17
N LEU A 67 10.40 13.93 0.07
CA LEU A 67 10.88 14.57 1.29
C LEU A 67 12.34 14.21 1.57
N ALA A 68 12.71 12.93 1.46
CA ALA A 68 14.08 12.50 1.70
C ALA A 68 15.05 13.13 0.69
N ARG A 69 14.64 13.30 -0.54
CA ARG A 69 15.45 13.96 -1.57
C ARG A 69 15.78 15.41 -1.23
N ASN A 70 14.86 16.11 -0.57
CA ASN A 70 15.02 17.54 -0.27
C ASN A 70 15.60 17.79 1.13
N ALA A 71 15.29 16.95 2.11
CA ALA A 71 15.61 17.18 3.51
C ALA A 71 16.88 16.46 3.99
N PHE A 72 17.15 15.26 3.48
CA PHE A 72 18.28 14.44 3.94
C PHE A 72 19.44 14.51 2.95
N ARG A 73 20.10 15.65 2.90
CA ARG A 73 21.21 15.87 1.97
C ARG A 73 22.49 15.14 2.39
N ASP A 74 22.68 14.86 3.68
CA ASP A 74 23.92 14.28 4.21
C ASP A 74 23.68 13.29 5.35
N ASP A 75 24.33 12.14 5.27
CA ASP A 75 24.82 11.25 6.34
C ASP A 75 23.87 10.49 7.28
N LEU A 76 22.64 10.20 6.92
CA LEU A 76 21.94 9.15 7.67
C LEU A 76 22.53 7.78 7.28
N GLN A 77 23.42 7.23 8.11
CA GLN A 77 23.95 5.88 8.03
C GLN A 77 22.88 4.84 8.48
N LEU A 78 21.73 4.87 7.87
CA LEU A 78 20.68 3.89 8.15
C LEU A 78 21.06 2.53 7.53
N PRO A 79 20.76 1.42 8.20
CA PRO A 79 20.99 0.06 7.67
C PRO A 79 19.98 -0.26 6.56
N TYR A 80 20.15 0.34 5.38
CA TYR A 80 19.19 0.27 4.26
C TYR A 80 18.88 -1.15 3.80
N LYS A 81 19.85 -2.07 3.93
CA LYS A 81 19.60 -3.49 3.64
C LYS A 81 18.56 -4.06 4.60
N MET A 82 18.67 -3.76 5.89
CA MET A 82 17.72 -4.22 6.90
C MET A 82 16.35 -3.58 6.69
N LEU A 83 16.30 -2.28 6.39
CA LEU A 83 15.04 -1.58 6.10
C LEU A 83 14.33 -2.20 4.89
N GLY A 84 15.07 -2.53 3.82
CA GLY A 84 14.52 -3.22 2.65
C GLY A 84 13.97 -4.60 3.00
N VAL A 85 14.66 -5.38 3.84
CA VAL A 85 14.18 -6.68 4.30
C VAL A 85 12.91 -6.53 5.12
N VAL A 86 12.89 -5.61 6.09
CA VAL A 86 11.69 -5.35 6.92
C VAL A 86 10.51 -4.92 6.06
N ALA A 87 10.73 -4.01 5.11
CA ALA A 87 9.68 -3.59 4.19
C ALA A 87 9.13 -4.74 3.36
N THR A 88 10.02 -5.62 2.86
CA THR A 88 9.62 -6.80 2.08
C THR A 88 8.82 -7.78 2.93
N VAL A 89 9.25 -8.05 4.15
CA VAL A 89 8.55 -8.95 5.08
C VAL A 89 7.15 -8.43 5.39
N LEU A 90 7.02 -7.14 5.73
CA LEU A 90 5.72 -6.53 6.00
C LEU A 90 4.79 -6.58 4.78
N PHE A 91 5.34 -6.35 3.59
CA PHE A 91 4.58 -6.42 2.34
C PHE A 91 4.11 -7.85 2.03
N VAL A 92 4.97 -8.84 2.24
CA VAL A 92 4.62 -10.27 2.05
C VAL A 92 3.55 -10.70 3.05
N ILE A 93 3.68 -10.32 4.33
CA ILE A 93 2.66 -10.60 5.35
C ILE A 93 1.32 -10.01 4.90
N TYR A 94 1.32 -8.76 4.43
CA TYR A 94 0.11 -8.14 3.91
C TYR A 94 -0.50 -8.94 2.74
N LEU A 95 0.30 -9.33 1.75
CA LEU A 95 -0.18 -10.10 0.60
C LEU A 95 -0.78 -11.44 1.01
N LEU A 96 -0.18 -12.13 1.99
CA LEU A 96 -0.71 -13.38 2.53
C LEU A 96 -2.07 -13.16 3.20
N MET A 97 -2.20 -12.11 4.01
CA MET A 97 -3.44 -11.76 4.68
C MET A 97 -4.54 -11.38 3.67
N ALA A 98 -4.20 -10.56 2.69
CA ALA A 98 -5.09 -10.17 1.60
C ALA A 98 -5.54 -11.40 0.80
N GLY A 99 -4.62 -12.30 0.47
CA GLY A 99 -4.90 -13.56 -0.22
C GLY A 99 -5.90 -14.44 0.54
N ILE A 100 -5.72 -14.60 1.85
CA ILE A 100 -6.63 -15.36 2.72
C ILE A 100 -8.04 -14.77 2.68
N LEU A 101 -8.16 -13.44 2.79
CA LEU A 101 -9.46 -12.75 2.76
C LEU A 101 -10.16 -12.90 1.41
N ILE A 102 -9.41 -12.81 0.31
CA ILE A 102 -9.95 -12.96 -1.04
C ILE A 102 -10.38 -14.40 -1.29
N CYS A 103 -9.55 -15.37 -0.92
CA CYS A 103 -9.91 -16.79 -1.04
C CYS A 103 -11.16 -17.11 -0.21
N GLY A 104 -11.27 -16.55 1.00
CA GLY A 104 -12.46 -16.66 1.81
C GLY A 104 -13.71 -16.09 1.14
N ALA A 105 -13.58 -14.91 0.52
CA ALA A 105 -14.70 -14.25 -0.14
C ALA A 105 -15.11 -14.90 -1.48
N LEU A 106 -14.15 -15.44 -2.25
CA LEU A 106 -14.43 -16.02 -3.56
C LEU A 106 -14.87 -17.49 -3.51
N PHE A 107 -14.31 -18.26 -2.58
CA PHE A 107 -14.50 -19.72 -2.51
C PHE A 107 -15.35 -20.16 -1.32
N ASP A 108 -15.86 -19.21 -0.54
CA ASP A 108 -16.62 -19.48 0.69
C ASP A 108 -15.85 -20.38 1.70
N ILE A 109 -14.52 -20.34 1.62
CA ILE A 109 -13.62 -21.08 2.48
C ILE A 109 -13.30 -20.21 3.68
N SER A 110 -14.00 -20.41 4.79
CA SER A 110 -13.67 -19.71 6.04
C SER A 110 -12.47 -20.37 6.71
N LEU A 111 -11.26 -19.96 6.33
CA LEU A 111 -10.01 -20.36 7.01
C LEU A 111 -9.95 -19.81 8.45
N PHE A 112 -10.70 -18.75 8.74
CA PHE A 112 -10.84 -18.16 10.07
C PHE A 112 -12.30 -17.82 10.37
N PRO A 113 -12.74 -17.88 11.63
CA PRO A 113 -14.03 -17.35 12.02
C PRO A 113 -14.17 -15.89 11.57
N TRP A 114 -15.30 -15.53 10.99
CA TRP A 114 -15.57 -14.21 10.40
C TRP A 114 -15.20 -13.04 11.31
N GLY A 115 -15.34 -13.18 12.63
CA GLY A 115 -14.96 -12.16 13.59
C GLY A 115 -13.45 -11.81 13.56
N TYR A 116 -12.58 -12.78 13.34
CA TYR A 116 -11.14 -12.53 13.23
C TYR A 116 -10.76 -11.89 11.90
N ALA A 117 -11.42 -12.28 10.81
CA ALA A 117 -11.18 -11.68 9.49
C ALA A 117 -11.58 -10.19 9.49
N ILE A 118 -12.71 -9.84 10.10
CA ILE A 118 -13.15 -8.45 10.25
C ILE A 118 -12.17 -7.66 11.12
N ASN A 119 -11.77 -8.20 12.28
CA ASN A 119 -10.80 -7.52 13.12
C ASN A 119 -9.45 -7.33 12.45
N LEU A 120 -9.01 -8.29 11.64
CA LEU A 120 -7.78 -8.21 10.88
C LEU A 120 -7.85 -7.11 9.81
N THR A 121 -8.95 -7.02 9.06
CA THR A 121 -9.17 -5.93 8.10
C THR A 121 -9.22 -4.58 8.77
N LEU A 122 -9.85 -4.47 9.93
CA LEU A 122 -9.88 -3.24 10.70
C LEU A 122 -8.48 -2.83 11.18
N ILE A 123 -7.68 -3.76 11.70
CA ILE A 123 -6.28 -3.47 12.10
C ILE A 123 -5.47 -3.01 10.89
N MET A 124 -5.60 -3.69 9.76
CA MET A 124 -4.90 -3.32 8.53
C MET A 124 -5.32 -1.93 8.04
N ASP A 125 -6.58 -1.58 8.21
CA ASP A 125 -7.16 -0.33 7.78
C ASP A 125 -6.74 0.85 8.68
N TYR A 126 -6.90 0.70 10.00
CA TYR A 126 -6.61 1.78 10.96
C TYR A 126 -5.11 2.04 11.15
N CYS A 127 -4.27 1.03 11.04
CA CYS A 127 -2.85 1.18 11.31
C CYS A 127 -2.05 1.69 10.11
N GLY A 128 -2.66 1.83 8.93
CA GLY A 128 -1.92 2.24 7.72
C GLY A 128 -0.70 1.35 7.47
N LEU A 129 -0.79 0.07 7.84
CA LEU A 129 0.35 -0.87 7.86
C LEU A 129 1.14 -0.88 6.55
N LEU A 130 0.50 -0.64 5.42
CA LEU A 130 1.19 -0.53 4.13
C LEU A 130 1.86 0.83 3.89
N CYS A 131 1.54 1.85 4.67
CA CYS A 131 2.29 3.10 4.59
C CYS A 131 3.76 2.89 5.04
N ILE A 132 3.98 2.03 6.05
CA ILE A 132 5.31 1.73 6.58
C ILE A 132 6.24 1.13 5.51
N PRO A 133 5.91 0.00 4.83
CA PRO A 133 6.75 -0.50 3.75
C PRO A 133 6.88 0.50 2.59
N GLY A 134 5.88 1.31 2.29
CA GLY A 134 5.99 2.40 1.32
C GLY A 134 7.08 3.39 1.69
N VAL A 135 7.07 3.89 2.93
CA VAL A 135 8.10 4.78 3.47
C VAL A 135 9.49 4.15 3.40
N LEU A 136 9.62 2.90 3.85
CA LEU A 136 10.89 2.20 3.87
C LEU A 136 11.44 1.97 2.45
N PHE A 137 10.60 1.57 1.50
CA PHE A 137 11.01 1.42 0.09
C PHE A 137 11.37 2.77 -0.55
N GLY A 138 10.68 3.86 -0.19
CA GLY A 138 11.01 5.21 -0.62
C GLY A 138 12.42 5.63 -0.18
N LEU A 139 12.78 5.36 1.08
CA LEU A 139 14.13 5.60 1.63
C LEU A 139 15.20 4.76 0.92
N VAL A 140 14.93 3.47 0.71
CA VAL A 140 15.86 2.56 0.04
C VAL A 140 16.08 2.97 -1.42
N ALA A 141 15.02 3.34 -2.11
CA ALA A 141 15.08 3.80 -3.50
C ALA A 141 15.93 5.07 -3.62
N GLU A 142 15.69 6.06 -2.77
CA GLU A 142 16.41 7.32 -2.79
C GLU A 142 17.93 7.12 -2.59
N LYS A 143 18.34 6.29 -1.66
CA LYS A 143 19.77 6.02 -1.42
C LYS A 143 20.43 5.25 -2.55
N ARG A 144 19.79 4.21 -3.10
CA ARG A 144 20.36 3.47 -4.24
C ARG A 144 20.64 4.38 -5.44
N TRP A 145 19.84 5.42 -5.60
CA TRP A 145 19.98 6.35 -6.70
C TRP A 145 21.01 7.46 -6.47
N LYS A 146 21.38 7.71 -5.21
CA LYS A 146 22.50 8.62 -4.89
C LYS A 146 23.88 7.98 -5.05
N VAL A 147 23.99 6.67 -4.80
CA VAL A 147 25.29 5.94 -4.78
C VAL A 147 25.76 5.52 -6.18
N GLN A 148 24.92 5.63 -7.19
CA GLN A 148 25.25 5.32 -8.60
C GLN A 148 25.41 6.60 -9.42
#